data_5e91c5cfef9c7cb0e612a088c8d41ac4
#
_entry.id   5e91c5cfef9c7cb0e612a088c8d41ac4
#
_cell.length_a   1.000
_cell.length_b   1.000
_cell.length_c   1.000
_cell.angle_alpha   90.00
_cell.angle_beta   90.00
_cell.angle_gamma   90.00
#
_symmetry.space_group_name_H-M   'P 1'
#
loop_
_entity.id
_entity.type
_entity.pdbx_description
1 polymer ?
#
loop_
_entity_poly.entity_id
_entity_poly.type
_entity_poly.pdbx_seq_one_letter_code
_entity_poly.pdbx_strand_id
1 'polypeptide(L)'
;DNGYISVGEGEAFASNNASGKLTIAGSSSVTPVMEKLVEAYNKVNANVEIEVQESDSSTGMQSTIDGLCDIGMASRELKDSETGAGLVATEIAKDGIAVIVNNDSGITDLTSDQVKQIYTGEILAWDELQ
;
A
#
# COMPACT_ATOMS: atom_id res chain seq x y z
N ASP A 1 -6.48 -16.94 0.94
CA ASP A 1 -5.20 -16.55 1.56
C ASP A 1 -4.66 -15.38 0.75
N ASN A 2 -4.60 -14.17 1.34
CA ASN A 2 -4.31 -12.94 0.61
C ASN A 2 -2.80 -12.66 0.49
N GLY A 3 -1.94 -13.65 0.82
CA GLY A 3 -0.49 -13.50 0.75
C GLY A 3 0.13 -12.64 1.86
N TYR A 4 -0.65 -12.13 2.80
CA TYR A 4 -0.11 -11.36 3.92
C TYR A 4 0.54 -12.27 4.95
N ILE A 5 1.73 -11.90 5.40
CA ILE A 5 2.47 -12.59 6.44
C ILE A 5 2.34 -11.77 7.73
N SER A 6 1.84 -12.40 8.80
CA SER A 6 1.87 -11.77 10.13
C SER A 6 3.30 -11.73 10.65
N VAL A 7 3.76 -10.57 11.06
CA VAL A 7 5.12 -10.35 11.60
C VAL A 7 5.14 -10.38 13.14
N GLY A 8 4.06 -10.77 13.76
CA GLY A 8 3.93 -10.89 15.23
C GLY A 8 2.48 -10.78 15.70
N GLU A 9 2.26 -11.01 16.99
CA GLU A 9 1.00 -10.71 17.66
C GLU A 9 1.02 -9.23 18.07
N GLY A 10 0.13 -8.43 17.46
CA GLY A 10 -0.11 -7.06 17.89
C GLY A 10 -0.87 -7.01 19.21
N GLU A 11 -0.75 -5.92 19.94
CA GLU A 11 -1.60 -5.68 21.10
C GLU A 11 -3.07 -5.55 20.65
N ALA A 12 -3.98 -6.13 21.44
CA ALA A 12 -5.39 -6.04 21.16
C ALA A 12 -5.84 -4.58 21.30
N PHE A 13 -6.40 -4.03 20.22
CA PHE A 13 -6.96 -2.68 20.24
C PHE A 13 -8.26 -2.66 21.06
N ALA A 14 -8.31 -1.80 22.07
CA ALA A 14 -9.48 -1.63 22.93
C ALA A 14 -10.38 -0.47 22.42
N SER A 15 -11.69 -0.58 22.63
CA SER A 15 -12.62 0.50 22.32
C SER A 15 -12.27 1.77 23.10
N ASN A 16 -12.26 2.90 22.41
CA ASN A 16 -12.16 4.24 22.98
C ASN A 16 -13.52 4.99 22.99
N ASN A 17 -14.61 4.27 22.70
CA ASN A 17 -15.96 4.82 22.57
C ASN A 17 -16.06 5.94 21.49
N ALA A 18 -15.22 5.90 20.47
CA ALA A 18 -15.28 6.87 19.38
C ALA A 18 -16.60 6.74 18.61
N SER A 19 -17.06 7.87 18.09
CA SER A 19 -18.23 7.96 17.23
C SER A 19 -18.02 9.06 16.19
N GLY A 20 -18.69 8.96 15.06
CA GLY A 20 -18.63 9.95 13.98
C GLY A 20 -18.40 9.30 12.64
N LYS A 21 -18.03 10.13 11.66
CA LYS A 21 -17.77 9.67 10.28
C LYS A 21 -16.33 10.03 9.89
N LEU A 22 -15.66 9.10 9.22
CA LEU A 22 -14.35 9.29 8.61
C LEU A 22 -14.40 8.89 7.14
N THR A 23 -13.74 9.68 6.29
CA THR A 23 -13.54 9.35 4.88
C THR A 23 -12.06 9.08 4.64
N ILE A 24 -11.78 7.94 4.05
CA ILE A 24 -10.42 7.50 3.69
C ILE A 24 -10.36 7.40 2.17
N ALA A 25 -9.36 8.01 1.52
CA ALA A 25 -9.26 7.96 0.07
C ALA A 25 -7.82 7.72 -0.41
N GLY A 26 -7.67 7.08 -1.56
CA GLY A 26 -6.37 6.94 -2.22
C GLY A 26 -6.07 5.57 -2.79
N SER A 27 -4.82 5.18 -2.71
CA SER A 27 -4.20 4.05 -3.40
C SER A 27 -5.02 2.76 -3.41
N SER A 28 -5.36 2.27 -4.60
CA SER A 28 -6.01 0.98 -4.82
C SER A 28 -5.21 -0.21 -4.27
N SER A 29 -3.88 -0.11 -4.25
CA SER A 29 -3.00 -1.15 -3.67
C SER A 29 -3.15 -1.24 -2.14
N VAL A 30 -3.50 -0.14 -1.47
CA VAL A 30 -3.68 -0.07 -0.02
C VAL A 30 -5.12 -0.42 0.39
N THR A 31 -6.09 -0.22 -0.51
CA THR A 31 -7.52 -0.43 -0.24
C THR A 31 -7.82 -1.77 0.43
N PRO A 32 -7.33 -2.94 -0.05
CA PRO A 32 -7.66 -4.22 0.57
C PRO A 32 -7.17 -4.36 2.01
N VAL A 33 -6.03 -3.76 2.35
CA VAL A 33 -5.50 -3.73 3.72
C VAL A 33 -6.34 -2.78 4.57
N MET A 34 -6.66 -1.60 4.04
CA MET A 34 -7.47 -0.60 4.74
C MET A 34 -8.87 -1.13 5.07
N GLU A 35 -9.53 -1.83 4.15
CA GLU A 35 -10.83 -2.46 4.40
C GLU A 35 -10.79 -3.46 5.56
N LYS A 36 -9.70 -4.24 5.67
CA LYS A 36 -9.49 -5.16 6.80
C LYS A 36 -9.26 -4.43 8.11
N LEU A 37 -8.52 -3.32 8.09
CA LEU A 37 -8.33 -2.47 9.26
C LEU A 37 -9.66 -1.83 9.71
N VAL A 38 -10.46 -1.33 8.78
CA VAL A 38 -11.80 -0.77 9.04
C VAL A 38 -12.72 -1.83 9.64
N GLU A 39 -12.75 -3.05 9.07
CA GLU A 39 -13.52 -4.17 9.62
C GLU A 39 -13.11 -4.48 11.06
N ALA A 40 -11.82 -4.54 11.34
CA ALA A 40 -11.29 -4.81 12.68
C ALA A 40 -11.61 -3.65 13.65
N TYR A 41 -11.47 -2.42 13.21
CA TYR A 41 -11.77 -1.22 14.01
C TYR A 41 -13.25 -1.14 14.39
N ASN A 42 -14.13 -1.40 13.44
CA ASN A 42 -15.58 -1.35 13.66
C ASN A 42 -16.11 -2.43 14.63
N LYS A 43 -15.36 -3.55 14.79
CA LYS A 43 -15.71 -4.55 15.82
C LYS A 43 -15.61 -4.02 17.24
N VAL A 44 -14.74 -3.06 17.49
CA VAL A 44 -14.51 -2.47 18.83
C VAL A 44 -15.08 -1.06 18.96
N ASN A 45 -15.32 -0.34 17.84
CA ASN A 45 -15.89 1.01 17.81
C ASN A 45 -17.04 1.08 16.79
N ALA A 46 -18.14 0.40 17.06
CA ALA A 46 -19.28 0.25 16.16
C ALA A 46 -20.01 1.56 15.81
N ASN A 47 -19.77 2.64 16.55
CA ASN A 47 -20.40 3.95 16.34
C ASN A 47 -19.60 4.87 15.39
N VAL A 48 -18.52 4.37 14.79
CA VAL A 48 -17.74 5.09 13.77
C VAL A 48 -18.13 4.56 12.39
N GLU A 49 -18.60 5.45 11.54
CA GLU A 49 -18.83 5.16 10.13
C GLU A 49 -17.55 5.50 9.34
N ILE A 50 -16.98 4.52 8.65
CA ILE A 50 -15.77 4.72 7.86
C ILE A 50 -16.06 4.40 6.40
N GLU A 51 -15.87 5.38 5.53
CA GLU A 51 -16.00 5.24 4.08
C GLU A 51 -14.62 5.16 3.45
N VAL A 52 -14.36 4.12 2.64
CA VAL A 52 -13.10 3.96 1.91
C VAL A 52 -13.37 4.20 0.43
N GLN A 53 -12.66 5.16 -0.15
CA GLN A 53 -12.77 5.55 -1.55
C GLN A 53 -11.47 5.21 -2.28
N GLU A 54 -11.56 4.26 -3.20
CA GLU A 54 -10.42 3.82 -4.00
C GLU A 54 -10.10 4.82 -5.12
N SER A 55 -8.81 5.14 -5.25
CA SER A 55 -8.25 5.94 -6.34
C SER A 55 -6.75 5.63 -6.50
N ASP A 56 -5.96 6.59 -6.95
CA ASP A 56 -4.49 6.50 -6.92
C ASP A 56 -3.90 7.28 -5.75
N SER A 57 -2.60 7.02 -5.44
CA SER A 57 -1.91 7.67 -4.32
C SER A 57 -1.88 9.19 -4.44
N SER A 58 -1.70 9.75 -5.63
CA SER A 58 -1.60 11.21 -5.81
C SER A 58 -2.95 11.89 -5.60
N THR A 59 -4.03 11.29 -6.10
CA THR A 59 -5.41 11.75 -5.86
C THR A 59 -5.75 11.67 -4.37
N GLY A 60 -5.38 10.58 -3.67
CA GLY A 60 -5.59 10.46 -2.24
C GLY A 60 -4.88 11.54 -1.43
N MET A 61 -3.60 11.80 -1.75
CA MET A 61 -2.83 12.85 -1.08
C MET A 61 -3.43 14.24 -1.35
N GLN A 62 -3.82 14.54 -2.59
CA GLN A 62 -4.45 15.83 -2.91
C GLN A 62 -5.78 15.99 -2.18
N SER A 63 -6.63 14.95 -2.16
CA SER A 63 -7.90 14.99 -1.44
C SER A 63 -7.73 15.25 0.06
N THR A 64 -6.66 14.71 0.66
CA THR A 64 -6.34 14.96 2.08
C THR A 64 -5.89 16.41 2.30
N ILE A 65 -5.05 16.96 1.40
CA ILE A 65 -4.60 18.37 1.45
C ILE A 65 -5.80 19.32 1.32
N ASP A 66 -6.73 18.99 0.43
CA ASP A 66 -7.92 19.81 0.17
C ASP A 66 -9.03 19.64 1.23
N GLY A 67 -8.83 18.75 2.21
CA GLY A 67 -9.81 18.45 3.25
C GLY A 67 -11.06 17.72 2.76
N LEU A 68 -10.96 17.04 1.62
CA LEU A 68 -12.03 16.22 1.05
C LEU A 68 -12.10 14.81 1.66
N CYS A 69 -11.03 14.36 2.29
CA CYS A 69 -10.99 13.16 3.11
C CYS A 69 -10.10 13.39 4.35
N ASP A 70 -10.32 12.58 5.38
CA ASP A 70 -9.63 12.69 6.66
C ASP A 70 -8.28 11.96 6.65
N ILE A 71 -8.21 10.85 5.91
CA ILE A 71 -7.02 10.01 5.81
C ILE A 71 -6.75 9.70 4.34
N GLY A 72 -5.52 9.95 3.89
CA GLY A 72 -5.06 9.57 2.57
C GLY A 72 -4.30 8.24 2.58
N MET A 73 -4.52 7.41 1.55
CA MET A 73 -3.79 6.16 1.35
C MET A 73 -2.74 6.33 0.25
N ALA A 74 -1.49 5.98 0.53
CA ALA A 74 -0.42 5.98 -0.46
C ALA A 74 0.38 4.67 -0.43
N SER A 75 0.71 4.14 -1.60
CA SER A 75 1.62 2.99 -1.79
C SER A 75 3.04 3.45 -2.17
N ARG A 76 3.42 4.64 -1.76
CA ARG A 76 4.73 5.27 -1.95
C ARG A 76 4.99 6.25 -0.81
N GLU A 77 6.22 6.71 -0.70
CA GLU A 77 6.56 7.81 0.19
C GLU A 77 5.88 9.13 -0.23
N LEU A 78 5.70 10.03 0.73
CA LEU A 78 5.20 11.38 0.45
C LEU A 78 6.25 12.17 -0.36
N LYS A 79 5.77 12.98 -1.27
CA LYS A 79 6.60 13.96 -1.98
C LYS A 79 6.90 15.16 -1.06
N ASP A 80 7.97 15.89 -1.33
CA ASP A 80 8.33 17.10 -0.57
C ASP A 80 7.18 18.13 -0.55
N SER A 81 6.45 18.27 -1.66
CA SER A 81 5.29 19.16 -1.75
C SER A 81 4.14 18.71 -0.84
N GLU A 82 3.93 17.41 -0.67
CA GLU A 82 2.88 16.84 0.17
C GLU A 82 3.23 16.98 1.65
N THR A 83 4.48 16.70 2.01
CA THR A 83 5.02 16.96 3.35
C THR A 83 5.00 18.45 3.68
N GLY A 84 5.39 19.30 2.72
CA GLY A 84 5.36 20.76 2.85
C GLY A 84 3.94 21.32 3.02
N ALA A 85 2.92 20.64 2.52
CA ALA A 85 1.51 20.94 2.74
C ALA A 85 0.98 20.47 4.11
N GLY A 86 1.81 19.82 4.92
CA GLY A 86 1.48 19.41 6.29
C GLY A 86 1.02 17.95 6.42
N LEU A 87 1.10 17.14 5.37
CA LEU A 87 0.80 15.72 5.50
C LEU A 87 1.88 15.00 6.33
N VAL A 88 1.43 14.10 7.18
CA VAL A 88 2.28 13.24 8.02
C VAL A 88 2.04 11.80 7.62
N ALA A 89 3.12 11.08 7.24
CA ALA A 89 3.03 9.68 6.89
C ALA A 89 3.11 8.77 8.13
N THR A 90 2.24 7.77 8.16
CA THR A 90 2.35 6.64 9.07
C THR A 90 2.46 5.36 8.25
N GLU A 91 3.59 4.67 8.35
CA GLU A 91 3.79 3.38 7.69
C GLU A 91 2.92 2.31 8.36
N ILE A 92 2.04 1.67 7.60
CA ILE A 92 1.15 0.61 8.10
C ILE A 92 1.60 -0.79 7.69
N ALA A 93 2.33 -0.92 6.58
CA ALA A 93 2.87 -2.17 6.08
C ALA A 93 4.00 -1.90 5.08
N LYS A 94 4.84 -2.92 4.87
CA LYS A 94 5.81 -2.96 3.77
C LYS A 94 5.34 -3.97 2.75
N ASP A 95 5.41 -3.57 1.48
CA ASP A 95 5.11 -4.43 0.34
C ASP A 95 6.37 -4.70 -0.46
N GLY A 96 6.41 -5.81 -1.17
CA GLY A 96 7.50 -6.22 -2.04
C GLY A 96 6.99 -6.70 -3.38
N ILE A 97 7.61 -6.25 -4.45
CA ILE A 97 7.32 -6.71 -5.80
C ILE A 97 8.32 -7.82 -6.14
N ALA A 98 7.81 -9.05 -6.39
CA ALA A 98 8.63 -10.15 -6.86
C ALA A 98 8.59 -10.22 -8.38
N VAL A 99 9.77 -10.27 -9.01
CA VAL A 99 9.89 -10.64 -10.42
C VAL A 99 9.91 -12.16 -10.51
N ILE A 100 8.94 -12.72 -11.21
CA ILE A 100 8.83 -14.17 -11.38
C ILE A 100 9.14 -14.58 -12.81
N VAL A 101 9.80 -15.70 -12.97
CA VAL A 101 10.09 -16.32 -14.26
C VAL A 101 9.61 -17.77 -14.26
N ASN A 102 9.46 -18.37 -15.46
CA ASN A 102 9.15 -19.79 -15.57
C ASN A 102 10.28 -20.63 -14.95
N ASN A 103 9.94 -21.71 -14.26
CA ASN A 103 10.91 -22.62 -13.64
C ASN A 103 11.91 -23.22 -14.65
N ASP A 104 11.49 -23.38 -15.90
CA ASP A 104 12.32 -23.93 -16.99
C ASP A 104 13.31 -22.91 -17.57
N SER A 105 13.26 -21.65 -17.12
CA SER A 105 14.20 -20.60 -17.58
C SER A 105 15.64 -20.83 -17.12
N GLY A 106 15.83 -21.61 -16.02
CA GLY A 106 17.12 -21.80 -15.37
C GLY A 106 17.64 -20.58 -14.60
N ILE A 107 16.87 -19.49 -14.55
CA ILE A 107 17.22 -18.26 -13.83
C ILE A 107 16.80 -18.38 -12.38
N THR A 108 17.75 -18.17 -11.48
CA THR A 108 17.52 -18.24 -10.02
C THR A 108 17.62 -16.89 -9.32
N ASP A 109 18.30 -15.93 -9.94
CA ASP A 109 18.46 -14.58 -9.42
C ASP A 109 18.68 -13.59 -10.57
N LEU A 110 18.25 -12.34 -10.37
CA LEU A 110 18.42 -11.23 -11.30
C LEU A 110 18.75 -9.95 -10.52
N THR A 111 19.72 -9.21 -11.01
CA THR A 111 19.95 -7.85 -10.53
C THR A 111 18.90 -6.88 -11.09
N SER A 112 18.71 -5.74 -10.44
CA SER A 112 17.80 -4.69 -10.90
C SER A 112 18.19 -4.18 -12.32
N ASP A 113 19.47 -4.14 -12.63
CA ASP A 113 19.96 -3.73 -13.96
C ASP A 113 19.62 -4.78 -15.03
N GLN A 114 19.77 -6.06 -14.72
CA GLN A 114 19.35 -7.14 -15.63
C GLN A 114 17.83 -7.12 -15.88
N VAL A 115 17.03 -6.91 -14.85
CA VAL A 115 15.58 -6.72 -15.00
C VAL A 115 15.29 -5.54 -15.93
N LYS A 116 15.94 -4.40 -15.71
CA LYS A 116 15.81 -3.24 -16.61
C LYS A 116 16.17 -3.58 -18.06
N GLN A 117 17.30 -4.22 -18.28
CA GLN A 117 17.79 -4.59 -19.61
C GLN A 117 16.85 -5.56 -20.35
N ILE A 118 16.21 -6.49 -19.63
CA ILE A 118 15.16 -7.35 -20.18
C ILE A 118 13.96 -6.52 -20.65
N TYR A 119 13.46 -5.62 -19.80
CA TYR A 119 12.27 -4.81 -20.12
C TYR A 119 12.54 -3.72 -21.16
N THR A 120 13.78 -3.27 -21.32
CA THR A 120 14.21 -2.33 -22.40
C THR A 120 14.57 -3.04 -23.70
N GLY A 121 14.63 -4.38 -23.71
CA GLY A 121 14.98 -5.16 -24.90
C GLY A 121 16.48 -5.18 -25.24
N GLU A 122 17.33 -4.89 -24.27
CA GLU A 122 18.78 -5.01 -24.39
C GLU A 122 19.23 -6.47 -24.22
N ILE A 123 18.50 -7.25 -23.40
CA ILE A 123 18.65 -8.69 -23.22
C ILE A 123 17.41 -9.36 -23.79
N LEU A 124 17.59 -10.26 -24.74
CA LEU A 124 16.53 -10.92 -25.49
C LEU A 124 16.43 -12.43 -25.22
N ALA A 125 17.46 -13.01 -24.64
CA ALA A 125 17.54 -14.45 -24.39
C ALA A 125 18.06 -14.74 -22.98
N TRP A 126 17.59 -15.86 -22.39
CA TRP A 126 17.96 -16.25 -21.04
C TRP A 126 19.43 -16.67 -20.89
N ASP A 127 20.06 -17.11 -21.96
CA ASP A 127 21.47 -17.49 -21.99
C ASP A 127 22.43 -16.30 -21.87
N GLU A 128 21.95 -15.09 -22.13
CA GLU A 128 22.69 -13.83 -21.90
C GLU A 128 22.80 -13.45 -20.41
N LEU A 129 22.07 -14.14 -19.53
CA LEU A 129 21.98 -13.88 -18.10
C LEU A 129 22.77 -14.88 -17.23
N GLN A 130 23.41 -15.86 -17.86
CA GLN A 130 24.18 -16.92 -17.18
C GLN A 130 25.65 -16.57 -16.99
#